data_00920fd5c47500f20f70405a870a5631
#
_entry.id   00920fd5c47500f20f70405a870a5631
#
_cell.length_a   1.000
_cell.length_b   1.000
_cell.length_c   1.000
_cell.angle_alpha   90.00
_cell.angle_beta   90.00
_cell.angle_gamma   90.00
#
_symmetry.space_group_name_H-M   'P 1'
#
loop_
_entity.id
_entity.type
_entity.pdbx_description
1 polymer ?
#
loop_
_entity_poly.entity_id
_entity_poly.type
_entity_poly.pdbx_seq_one_letter_code
_entity_poly.pdbx_strand_id
1 'polypeptide(L)'
;FIDNAISFCDFLNSGVLARFPGLRLVSVEGGMGWVNFILESLDFHFRRFGKVADHPDFEELPSFYFKRQCYVTSWFEKFNLHDYERLGGNIMFETDYPHTTSLLPEEMAWTLSEGLAALPAEARNRVLWDNAADLYGVEHPDQLHPTNQTTAKEPNHAR
;
A
#
# COMPACT_ATOMS: atom_id res chain seq x y z
N PHE A 1 6.21 3.47 -15.57
CA PHE A 1 5.23 3.96 -14.59
C PHE A 1 3.86 4.23 -15.22
N ILE A 2 3.81 4.94 -16.35
CA ILE A 2 2.53 5.32 -16.99
C ILE A 2 1.75 4.09 -17.46
N ASP A 3 2.40 3.07 -17.96
CA ASP A 3 1.73 1.82 -18.38
C ASP A 3 1.01 1.12 -17.22
N ASN A 4 1.58 1.18 -16.00
CA ASN A 4 0.90 0.71 -14.79
C ASN A 4 -0.37 1.52 -14.52
N ALA A 5 -0.31 2.84 -14.64
CA ALA A 5 -1.47 3.70 -14.45
C ALA A 5 -2.58 3.40 -15.45
N ILE A 6 -2.23 3.20 -16.73
CA ILE A 6 -3.20 2.81 -17.79
C ILE A 6 -3.84 1.47 -17.45
N SER A 7 -3.03 0.45 -17.15
CA SER A 7 -3.54 -0.88 -16.80
C SER A 7 -4.45 -0.85 -15.57
N PHE A 8 -4.11 -0.04 -14.57
CA PHE A 8 -4.96 0.15 -13.39
C PHE A 8 -6.30 0.82 -13.71
N CYS A 9 -6.29 1.83 -14.60
CA CYS A 9 -7.52 2.45 -15.08
C CYS A 9 -8.45 1.42 -15.73
N ASP A 10 -7.90 0.53 -16.56
CA ASP A 10 -8.67 -0.53 -17.22
C ASP A 10 -9.27 -1.49 -16.18
N PHE A 11 -8.50 -1.94 -15.20
CA PHE A 11 -9.00 -2.78 -14.12
C PHE A 11 -10.10 -2.09 -13.30
N LEU A 12 -9.90 -0.83 -12.90
CA LEU A 12 -10.86 -0.08 -12.12
C LEU A 12 -12.16 0.20 -12.86
N ASN A 13 -12.13 0.30 -14.21
CA ASN A 13 -13.31 0.55 -15.02
C ASN A 13 -13.97 -0.73 -15.57
N SER A 14 -13.30 -1.87 -15.54
CA SER A 14 -13.79 -3.12 -16.15
C SER A 14 -14.91 -3.80 -15.38
N GLY A 15 -15.24 -3.36 -14.16
CA GLY A 15 -16.17 -4.03 -13.26
C GLY A 15 -15.66 -5.36 -12.67
N VAL A 16 -14.41 -5.77 -13.00
CA VAL A 16 -13.84 -7.05 -12.50
C VAL A 16 -13.72 -7.05 -10.98
N LEU A 17 -13.36 -5.91 -10.38
CA LEU A 17 -13.25 -5.78 -8.94
C LEU A 17 -14.60 -5.87 -8.22
N ALA A 18 -15.69 -5.43 -8.85
CA ALA A 18 -17.04 -5.60 -8.33
C ALA A 18 -17.45 -7.06 -8.35
N ARG A 19 -17.23 -7.76 -9.47
CA ARG A 19 -17.59 -9.17 -9.65
C ARG A 19 -16.77 -10.13 -8.81
N PHE A 20 -15.52 -9.78 -8.52
CA PHE A 20 -14.58 -10.63 -7.80
C PHE A 20 -14.07 -9.95 -6.53
N PRO A 21 -14.85 -9.84 -5.45
CA PRO A 21 -14.48 -9.12 -4.24
C PRO A 21 -13.29 -9.73 -3.49
N GLY A 22 -12.96 -10.99 -3.75
CA GLY A 22 -11.79 -11.67 -3.22
C GLY A 22 -10.48 -11.40 -3.99
N LEU A 23 -10.58 -10.83 -5.20
CA LEU A 23 -9.39 -10.50 -5.99
C LEU A 23 -8.58 -9.39 -5.32
N ARG A 24 -7.27 -9.51 -5.35
CA ARG A 24 -6.34 -8.45 -4.95
C ARG A 24 -5.49 -8.06 -6.14
N LEU A 25 -5.36 -6.76 -6.36
CA LEU A 25 -4.56 -6.18 -7.45
C LEU A 25 -3.43 -5.35 -6.85
N VAL A 26 -2.21 -5.55 -7.31
CA VAL A 26 -1.04 -4.81 -6.86
C VAL A 26 -0.35 -4.16 -8.05
N SER A 27 -0.13 -2.85 -8.00
CA SER A 27 0.80 -2.16 -8.90
C SER A 27 2.18 -2.20 -8.31
N VAL A 28 3.06 -2.99 -8.90
CA VAL A 28 4.46 -3.13 -8.49
C VAL A 28 5.32 -2.28 -9.41
N GLU A 29 6.37 -1.66 -8.87
CA GLU A 29 7.32 -0.80 -9.60
C GLU A 29 6.68 0.38 -10.36
N GLY A 30 5.50 0.80 -9.92
CA GLY A 30 4.73 1.86 -10.59
C GLY A 30 4.75 3.20 -9.84
N GLY A 31 5.17 3.19 -8.59
CA GLY A 31 5.00 4.33 -7.69
C GLY A 31 3.55 4.59 -7.31
N MET A 32 3.33 5.55 -6.42
CA MET A 32 1.99 5.89 -5.91
C MET A 32 1.47 7.27 -6.33
N GLY A 33 2.36 8.16 -6.80
CA GLY A 33 2.03 9.58 -7.02
C GLY A 33 0.93 9.82 -8.04
N TRP A 34 0.75 8.95 -8.99
CA TRP A 34 -0.29 9.04 -10.03
C TRP A 34 -1.70 8.61 -9.55
N VAL A 35 -1.77 7.83 -8.47
CA VAL A 35 -3.01 7.12 -8.06
C VAL A 35 -4.12 8.09 -7.66
N ASN A 36 -3.79 9.10 -6.87
CA ASN A 36 -4.79 10.08 -6.42
C ASN A 36 -5.46 10.80 -7.59
N PHE A 37 -4.68 11.24 -8.58
CA PHE A 37 -5.22 11.86 -9.78
C PHE A 37 -6.15 10.92 -10.55
N ILE A 38 -5.73 9.67 -10.73
CA ILE A 38 -6.53 8.67 -11.44
C ILE A 38 -7.84 8.40 -10.70
N LEU A 39 -7.80 8.17 -9.39
CA LEU A 39 -9.02 7.91 -8.62
C LEU A 39 -9.99 9.09 -8.65
N GLU A 40 -9.48 10.32 -8.51
CA GLU A 40 -10.33 11.52 -8.64
C GLU A 40 -10.99 11.62 -10.03
N SER A 41 -10.19 11.38 -11.08
CA SER A 41 -10.66 11.45 -12.45
C SER A 41 -11.74 10.39 -12.72
N LEU A 42 -11.49 9.15 -12.32
CA LEU A 42 -12.43 8.04 -12.51
C LEU A 42 -13.73 8.26 -11.72
N ASP A 43 -13.63 8.68 -10.47
CA ASP A 43 -14.79 9.01 -9.63
C ASP A 43 -15.60 10.17 -10.24
N PHE A 44 -14.94 11.20 -10.77
CA PHE A 44 -15.60 12.31 -11.46
C PHE A 44 -16.37 11.81 -12.68
N HIS A 45 -15.74 11.00 -13.52
CA HIS A 45 -16.39 10.44 -14.71
C HIS A 45 -17.55 9.53 -14.35
N PHE A 46 -17.39 8.68 -13.35
CA PHE A 46 -18.44 7.79 -12.85
C PHE A 46 -19.66 8.57 -12.37
N ARG A 47 -19.46 9.62 -11.57
CA ARG A 47 -20.56 10.50 -11.10
C ARG A 47 -21.23 11.25 -12.25
N ARG A 48 -20.48 11.61 -13.27
CA ARG A 48 -20.98 12.39 -14.41
C ARG A 48 -21.77 11.58 -15.41
N PHE A 49 -21.28 10.40 -15.74
CA PHE A 49 -21.80 9.57 -16.82
C PHE A 49 -22.51 8.30 -16.35
N GLY A 50 -22.38 7.99 -15.06
CA GLY A 50 -22.99 6.80 -14.46
C GLY A 50 -22.25 5.51 -14.78
N LYS A 51 -22.92 4.40 -14.48
CA LYS A 51 -22.40 3.06 -14.77
C LYS A 51 -22.20 2.86 -16.26
N VAL A 52 -21.13 2.17 -16.62
CA VAL A 52 -21.00 1.64 -17.98
C VAL A 52 -22.12 0.62 -18.16
N ALA A 53 -22.93 0.76 -19.22
CA ALA A 53 -24.12 -0.07 -19.45
C ALA A 53 -23.81 -1.58 -19.45
N ASP A 54 -22.59 -1.95 -19.84
CA ASP A 54 -22.14 -3.35 -19.91
C ASP A 54 -21.66 -3.92 -18.57
N HIS A 55 -21.63 -3.11 -17.49
CA HIS A 55 -21.16 -3.53 -16.18
C HIS A 55 -22.19 -3.19 -15.08
N PRO A 56 -23.33 -3.88 -15.05
CA PRO A 56 -24.43 -3.59 -14.10
C PRO A 56 -24.03 -3.77 -12.63
N ASP A 57 -23.04 -4.62 -12.35
CA ASP A 57 -22.54 -4.90 -10.99
C ASP A 57 -21.60 -3.82 -10.45
N PHE A 58 -21.25 -2.82 -11.27
CA PHE A 58 -20.36 -1.74 -10.88
C PHE A 58 -21.16 -0.63 -10.17
N GLU A 59 -21.42 -0.82 -8.89
CA GLU A 59 -22.33 0.02 -8.08
C GLU A 59 -21.63 1.16 -7.34
N GLU A 60 -20.42 0.91 -6.87
CA GLU A 60 -19.64 1.85 -6.08
C GLU A 60 -18.68 2.67 -6.97
N LEU A 61 -18.10 3.71 -6.38
CA LEU A 61 -17.08 4.52 -7.07
C LEU A 61 -15.81 3.71 -7.32
N PRO A 62 -15.06 3.99 -8.39
CA PRO A 62 -13.75 3.39 -8.64
C PRO A 62 -12.80 3.46 -7.44
N SER A 63 -12.78 4.58 -6.71
CA SER A 63 -11.98 4.73 -5.49
C SER A 63 -12.38 3.79 -4.36
N PHE A 64 -13.65 3.40 -4.26
CA PHE A 64 -14.11 2.40 -3.29
C PHE A 64 -13.48 1.03 -3.58
N TYR A 65 -13.53 0.60 -4.84
CA TYR A 65 -12.94 -0.69 -5.25
C TYR A 65 -11.43 -0.69 -5.05
N PHE A 66 -10.77 0.43 -5.35
CA PHE A 66 -9.35 0.59 -5.08
C PHE A 66 -9.06 0.34 -3.59
N LYS A 67 -9.69 1.09 -2.70
CA LYS A 67 -9.45 0.96 -1.24
C LYS A 67 -9.74 -0.43 -0.70
N ARG A 68 -10.69 -1.14 -1.29
CA ARG A 68 -11.07 -2.48 -0.87
C ARG A 68 -10.08 -3.57 -1.31
N GLN A 69 -9.48 -3.43 -2.50
CA GLN A 69 -8.85 -4.56 -3.20
C GLN A 69 -7.49 -4.27 -3.81
N CYS A 70 -7.12 -2.99 -3.96
CA CYS A 70 -5.92 -2.62 -4.70
C CYS A 70 -4.84 -2.12 -3.77
N TYR A 71 -3.60 -2.39 -4.15
CA TYR A 71 -2.39 -1.94 -3.47
C TYR A 71 -1.43 -1.36 -4.49
N VAL A 72 -0.57 -0.46 -4.04
CA VAL A 72 0.51 0.10 -4.84
C VAL A 72 1.81 0.04 -4.06
N THR A 73 2.92 -0.07 -4.78
CA THR A 73 4.23 0.05 -4.17
C THR A 73 4.77 1.47 -4.32
N SER A 74 5.60 1.88 -3.38
CA SER A 74 6.37 3.11 -3.46
C SER A 74 7.80 2.85 -3.02
N TRP A 75 8.77 3.62 -3.53
CA TRP A 75 10.17 3.49 -3.11
C TRP A 75 10.88 4.82 -2.93
N PHE A 76 10.82 5.74 -3.91
CA PHE A 76 11.55 7.02 -3.92
C PHE A 76 10.70 8.23 -3.54
N GLU A 77 9.42 8.01 -3.26
CA GLU A 77 8.44 9.09 -3.10
C GLU A 77 8.39 9.59 -1.66
N LYS A 78 8.05 10.87 -1.52
CA LYS A 78 7.79 11.48 -0.23
C LYS A 78 6.31 11.37 0.10
N PHE A 79 6.01 10.79 1.23
CA PHE A 79 4.64 10.62 1.71
C PHE A 79 4.10 11.91 2.32
N ASN A 80 2.79 12.07 2.20
CA ASN A 80 2.02 12.94 3.07
C ASN A 80 0.79 12.18 3.59
N LEU A 81 0.28 12.60 4.74
CA LEU A 81 -0.81 11.90 5.41
C LEU A 81 -2.10 11.90 4.57
N HIS A 82 -2.38 12.99 3.88
CA HIS A 82 -3.58 13.12 3.05
C HIS A 82 -3.60 12.08 1.92
N ASP A 83 -2.51 11.92 1.19
CA ASP A 83 -2.42 10.92 0.12
C ASP A 83 -2.52 9.50 0.69
N TYR A 84 -1.86 9.23 1.82
CA TYR A 84 -1.95 7.95 2.51
C TYR A 84 -3.41 7.58 2.86
N GLU A 85 -4.15 8.51 3.46
CA GLU A 85 -5.55 8.31 3.84
C GLU A 85 -6.46 8.14 2.62
N ARG A 86 -6.23 8.92 1.57
CA ARG A 86 -6.99 8.82 0.31
C ARG A 86 -6.83 7.47 -0.38
N LEU A 87 -5.65 6.89 -0.30
CA LEU A 87 -5.36 5.55 -0.83
C LEU A 87 -5.85 4.43 0.11
N GLY A 88 -6.46 4.79 1.25
CA GLY A 88 -6.93 3.82 2.25
C GLY A 88 -5.79 3.10 2.97
N GLY A 89 -4.58 3.66 2.95
CA GLY A 89 -3.40 3.06 3.53
C GLY A 89 -2.83 1.86 2.75
N ASN A 90 -3.33 1.57 1.56
CA ASN A 90 -2.97 0.38 0.76
C ASN A 90 -1.67 0.60 -0.04
N ILE A 91 -0.62 0.99 0.66
CA ILE A 91 0.70 1.27 0.10
C ILE A 91 1.70 0.31 0.72
N MET A 92 2.60 -0.24 -0.08
CA MET A 92 3.71 -1.08 0.36
C MET A 92 5.03 -0.45 -0.07
N PHE A 93 6.04 -0.51 0.77
CA PHE A 93 7.38 -0.08 0.44
C PHE A 93 8.13 -1.16 -0.32
N GLU A 94 8.87 -0.77 -1.34
CA GLU A 94 9.77 -1.65 -2.07
C GLU A 94 11.13 -1.00 -2.30
N THR A 95 12.16 -1.79 -2.54
CA THR A 95 13.50 -1.32 -2.88
C THR A 95 13.89 -1.65 -4.32
N ASP A 96 13.15 -2.53 -4.96
CA ASP A 96 13.43 -3.06 -6.30
C ASP A 96 14.80 -3.79 -6.39
N TYR A 97 15.37 -4.20 -5.25
CA TYR A 97 16.66 -4.88 -5.24
C TYR A 97 16.55 -6.33 -5.80
N PRO A 98 17.45 -6.78 -6.67
CA PRO A 98 18.72 -6.15 -7.12
C PRO A 98 18.66 -5.53 -8.53
N HIS A 99 17.56 -4.95 -8.93
CA HIS A 99 17.39 -4.36 -10.26
C HIS A 99 18.22 -3.07 -10.42
N THR A 100 18.40 -2.59 -11.65
CA THR A 100 19.19 -1.38 -11.94
C THR A 100 18.59 -0.10 -11.40
N THR A 101 17.29 -0.09 -11.10
CA THR A 101 16.52 1.01 -10.53
C THR A 101 16.34 0.89 -9.01
N SER A 102 17.00 -0.09 -8.38
CA SER A 102 16.95 -0.27 -6.92
C SER A 102 17.41 0.97 -6.16
N LEU A 103 16.76 1.22 -5.03
CA LEU A 103 17.23 2.25 -4.10
C LEU A 103 18.65 1.95 -3.62
N LEU A 104 19.53 2.95 -3.73
CA LEU A 104 20.83 2.91 -3.07
C LEU A 104 20.67 3.01 -1.54
N PRO A 105 21.67 2.59 -0.76
CA PRO A 105 21.58 2.64 0.70
C PRO A 105 21.23 4.04 1.26
N GLU A 106 21.78 5.09 0.65
CA GLU A 106 21.52 6.48 1.04
C GLU A 106 20.08 6.91 0.72
N GLU A 107 19.55 6.49 -0.42
CA GLU A 107 18.18 6.77 -0.85
C GLU A 107 17.19 6.02 0.04
N MET A 108 17.49 4.77 0.37
CA MET A 108 16.69 3.99 1.32
C MET A 108 16.71 4.65 2.71
N ALA A 109 17.87 5.08 3.20
CA ALA A 109 17.98 5.78 4.47
C ALA A 109 17.16 7.09 4.48
N TRP A 110 17.20 7.84 3.38
CA TRP A 110 16.40 9.05 3.22
C TRP A 110 14.89 8.72 3.21
N THR A 111 14.45 7.70 2.48
CA THR A 111 13.03 7.31 2.44
C THR A 111 12.53 6.95 3.84
N LEU A 112 13.30 6.18 4.60
CA LEU A 112 12.93 5.77 5.96
C LEU A 112 12.88 6.94 6.95
N SER A 113 13.78 7.93 6.83
CA SER A 113 13.88 9.06 7.75
C SER A 113 13.01 10.25 7.35
N GLU A 114 13.06 10.65 6.08
CA GLU A 114 12.43 11.87 5.57
C GLU A 114 11.20 11.58 4.69
N GLY A 115 11.28 10.55 3.85
CA GLY A 115 10.19 10.19 2.95
C GLY A 115 8.92 9.85 3.72
N LEU A 116 9.04 9.04 4.78
CA LEU A 116 7.93 8.59 5.63
C LEU A 116 7.67 9.50 6.85
N ALA A 117 8.43 10.59 7.03
CA ALA A 117 8.38 11.41 8.25
C ALA A 117 6.99 12.00 8.56
N ALA A 118 6.19 12.29 7.53
CA ALA A 118 4.86 12.85 7.70
C ALA A 118 3.81 11.83 8.20
N LEU A 119 4.13 10.53 8.15
CA LEU A 119 3.19 9.49 8.58
C LEU A 119 3.34 9.17 10.08
N PRO A 120 2.22 8.92 10.80
CA PRO A 120 2.26 8.34 12.14
C PRO A 120 2.99 7.00 12.16
N ALA A 121 3.51 6.59 13.31
CA ALA A 121 4.28 5.34 13.46
C ALA A 121 3.52 4.10 12.96
N GLU A 122 2.23 4.00 13.28
CA GLU A 122 1.38 2.89 12.83
C GLU A 122 1.27 2.86 11.28
N ALA A 123 1.02 4.00 10.64
CA ALA A 123 0.96 4.09 9.19
C ALA A 123 2.31 3.73 8.52
N ARG A 124 3.43 4.14 9.14
CA ARG A 124 4.77 3.73 8.66
C ARG A 124 4.98 2.23 8.75
N ASN A 125 4.59 1.60 9.85
CA ASN A 125 4.69 0.14 9.99
C ASN A 125 3.85 -0.58 8.95
N ARG A 126 2.63 -0.10 8.69
CA ARG A 126 1.79 -0.66 7.64
C ARG A 126 2.43 -0.56 6.26
N VAL A 127 3.00 0.58 5.90
CA VAL A 127 3.69 0.77 4.61
C VAL A 127 4.93 -0.12 4.51
N LEU A 128 5.73 -0.20 5.59
CA LEU A 128 7.01 -0.90 5.57
C LEU A 128 6.90 -2.42 5.67
N TRP A 129 5.83 -2.93 6.31
CA TRP A 129 5.72 -4.35 6.59
C TRP A 129 4.28 -4.89 6.57
N ASP A 130 3.38 -4.35 7.40
CA ASP A 130 2.12 -5.02 7.72
C ASP A 130 1.23 -5.25 6.50
N ASN A 131 1.15 -4.28 5.58
CA ASN A 131 0.35 -4.43 4.36
C ASN A 131 0.84 -5.58 3.48
N ALA A 132 2.15 -5.75 3.34
CA ALA A 132 2.72 -6.86 2.58
C ALA A 132 2.52 -8.19 3.32
N ALA A 133 2.75 -8.22 4.62
CA ALA A 133 2.54 -9.40 5.45
C ALA A 133 1.08 -9.89 5.40
N ASP A 134 0.12 -8.98 5.59
CA ASP A 134 -1.31 -9.28 5.52
C ASP A 134 -1.72 -9.79 4.13
N LEU A 135 -1.24 -9.12 3.08
CA LEU A 135 -1.62 -9.44 1.71
C LEU A 135 -1.07 -10.79 1.25
N TYR A 136 0.17 -11.11 1.60
CA TYR A 136 0.86 -12.33 1.15
C TYR A 136 0.86 -13.45 2.19
N GLY A 137 0.28 -13.22 3.37
CA GLY A 137 0.21 -14.24 4.44
C GLY A 137 1.58 -14.55 5.05
N VAL A 138 2.43 -13.54 5.21
CA VAL A 138 3.77 -13.68 5.82
C VAL A 138 3.68 -13.43 7.32
N GLU A 139 4.21 -14.35 8.11
CA GLU A 139 4.25 -14.19 9.57
C GLU A 139 5.22 -13.06 9.98
N HIS A 140 4.80 -12.25 10.94
CA HIS A 140 5.63 -11.15 11.45
C HIS A 140 6.91 -11.71 12.11
N PRO A 141 8.09 -11.09 11.91
CA PRO A 141 9.37 -11.57 12.47
C PRO A 141 9.34 -11.83 13.98
N ASP A 142 8.60 -11.03 14.73
CA ASP A 142 8.45 -11.19 16.19
C ASP A 142 7.70 -12.49 16.57
N GLN A 143 6.92 -13.04 15.65
CA GLN A 143 6.22 -14.32 15.84
C GLN A 143 7.14 -15.51 15.52
N LEU A 144 8.11 -15.32 14.59
CA LEU A 144 9.08 -16.34 14.22
C LEU A 144 10.15 -16.55 15.30
N HIS A 145 10.48 -15.49 16.05
CA HIS A 145 11.47 -15.50 17.11
C HIS A 145 10.90 -14.86 18.39
N PRO A 146 9.98 -15.52 19.12
CA PRO A 146 9.52 -15.00 20.39
C PRO A 146 10.76 -14.81 21.29
N THR A 147 11.15 -13.56 21.50
CA THR A 147 12.24 -13.23 22.45
C THR A 147 11.81 -13.76 23.80
N ASN A 148 12.47 -14.82 24.27
CA ASN A 148 12.39 -15.25 25.65
C ASN A 148 12.82 -14.07 26.53
N GLN A 149 11.86 -13.29 27.00
CA GLN A 149 12.09 -12.37 28.09
C GLN A 149 12.41 -13.21 29.34
N THR A 150 13.65 -13.64 29.44
CA THR A 150 14.17 -14.19 30.66
C THR A 150 14.16 -13.07 31.68
N THR A 151 13.14 -13.06 32.53
CA THR A 151 13.12 -12.22 33.71
C THR A 151 14.39 -12.54 34.49
N ALA A 152 15.38 -11.66 34.44
CA ALA A 152 16.51 -11.68 35.30
C ALA A 152 15.96 -11.51 36.74
N LYS A 153 15.91 -12.62 37.51
CA LYS A 153 15.68 -12.57 38.93
C LYS A 153 16.88 -11.82 39.55
N GLU A 154 16.61 -10.68 40.11
CA GLU A 154 17.58 -9.98 40.96
C GLU A 154 18.06 -10.92 42.10
N PRO A 155 19.35 -11.00 42.39
CA PRO A 155 19.83 -11.77 43.50
C PRO A 155 19.40 -11.10 44.81
N ASN A 156 18.57 -11.82 45.56
CA ASN A 156 18.13 -11.43 46.89
C ASN A 156 19.36 -11.42 47.86
N HIS A 157 19.89 -10.25 48.15
CA HIS A 157 20.84 -10.08 49.25
C HIS A 157 20.07 -10.03 50.59
N ALA A 158 19.83 -11.21 51.16
CA ALA A 158 19.45 -11.32 52.55
C ALA A 158 20.69 -11.21 53.43
N ARG A 159 20.62 -10.31 54.39
CA ARG A 159 21.36 -10.38 55.66
C ARG A 159 20.40 -10.76 56.75
#